data_fb28b3fbd1f82ead59eacb994f571cac
#
_entry.id   fb28b3fbd1f82ead59eacb994f571cac
#
_cell.length_a   1.000
_cell.length_b   1.000
_cell.length_c   1.000
_cell.angle_alpha   90.00
_cell.angle_beta   90.00
_cell.angle_gamma   90.00
#
_symmetry.space_group_name_H-M   'P 1'
#
loop_
_entity.id
_entity.type
_entity.pdbx_description
1 polymer ?
#
loop_
_entity_poly.entity_id
_entity_poly.type
_entity_poly.pdbx_seq_one_letter_code
_entity_poly.pdbx_strand_id
1 'polypeptide(L)'
;MRNENKTIVVDFIRHGEPAGGDILRGRINPELTQLGWRQMKAAINLDAAWKPSVSTPKWTQIITSPLKRCHQFGKRLSDELGLSLKVEQDWQEIDYGDWDGMPINEWRKAAASQFKAFSKDLSALNPPNGESYLVFKKRILRELENLLDLPDKSHVLVVT
;
A
#
# COMPACT_ATOMS: atom_id res chain seq x y z
N MET A 1 -13.34 18.97 -19.25
CA MET A 1 -14.44 19.03 -18.25
C MET A 1 -14.55 17.64 -17.62
N ARG A 2 -14.36 17.53 -16.29
CA ARG A 2 -14.64 16.26 -15.57
C ARG A 2 -16.16 16.04 -15.61
N ASN A 3 -16.55 14.83 -15.98
CA ASN A 3 -17.97 14.47 -16.11
C ASN A 3 -18.57 14.37 -14.69
N GLU A 4 -19.48 15.27 -14.31
CA GLU A 4 -20.01 15.39 -12.94
C GLU A 4 -20.77 14.15 -12.43
N ASN A 5 -21.07 13.19 -13.30
CA ASN A 5 -21.80 11.96 -12.98
C ASN A 5 -20.95 10.67 -13.00
N LYS A 6 -19.61 10.82 -13.05
CA LYS A 6 -18.73 9.65 -13.08
C LYS A 6 -18.55 9.07 -11.67
N THR A 7 -18.80 7.78 -11.53
CA THR A 7 -18.64 7.04 -10.27
C THR A 7 -17.47 6.05 -10.38
N ILE A 8 -16.53 6.18 -9.46
CA ILE A 8 -15.40 5.25 -9.30
C ILE A 8 -15.41 4.79 -7.85
N VAL A 9 -15.38 3.48 -7.64
CA VAL A 9 -15.26 2.87 -6.32
C VAL A 9 -13.83 2.37 -6.14
N VAL A 10 -13.20 2.72 -5.04
CA VAL A 10 -11.82 2.32 -4.73
C VAL A 10 -11.79 1.65 -3.37
N ASP A 11 -11.37 0.40 -3.34
CA ASP A 11 -11.03 -0.30 -2.12
C ASP A 11 -9.51 -0.25 -1.92
N PHE A 12 -9.08 -0.02 -0.70
CA PHE A 12 -7.68 -0.10 -0.32
C PHE A 12 -7.46 -1.30 0.59
N ILE A 13 -6.47 -2.11 0.27
CA ILE A 13 -6.00 -3.15 1.16
C ILE A 13 -4.55 -2.89 1.54
N ARG A 14 -4.27 -2.79 2.84
CA ARG A 14 -2.90 -2.77 3.33
C ARG A 14 -2.33 -4.18 3.29
N HIS A 15 -1.02 -4.28 2.97
CA HIS A 15 -0.32 -5.55 3.04
C HIS A 15 -0.45 -6.22 4.43
N GLY A 16 -0.47 -7.55 4.43
CA GLY A 16 -0.40 -8.36 5.64
C GLY A 16 0.99 -8.37 6.28
N GLU A 17 1.20 -9.24 7.26
CA GLU A 17 2.47 -9.33 7.97
C GLU A 17 3.62 -9.65 7.02
N PRO A 18 4.65 -8.76 6.90
CA PRO A 18 5.86 -9.03 6.15
C PRO A 18 6.90 -9.75 7.01
N ALA A 19 7.79 -10.50 6.38
CA ALA A 19 8.92 -11.13 7.07
C ALA A 19 9.88 -10.09 7.67
N GLY A 20 10.71 -10.53 8.65
CA GLY A 20 11.77 -9.71 9.24
C GLY A 20 11.46 -9.08 10.60
N GLY A 21 10.33 -9.43 11.24
CA GLY A 21 10.04 -9.02 12.63
C GLY A 21 9.63 -7.54 12.78
N ASP A 22 9.87 -6.98 13.96
CA ASP A 22 9.45 -5.62 14.34
C ASP A 22 10.51 -4.58 13.95
N ILE A 23 10.52 -4.22 12.67
CA ILE A 23 11.41 -3.21 12.08
C ILE A 23 10.64 -2.14 11.34
N LEU A 24 11.22 -0.95 11.20
CA LEU A 24 10.68 0.09 10.33
C LEU A 24 10.84 -0.34 8.87
N ARG A 25 9.77 -0.29 8.11
CA ARG A 25 9.78 -0.70 6.70
C ARG A 25 9.30 0.41 5.79
N GLY A 26 10.19 0.94 5.01
CA GLY A 26 9.91 1.78 3.87
C GLY A 26 10.16 1.01 2.57
N ARG A 27 11.36 1.16 2.03
CA ARG A 27 11.80 0.59 0.74
C ARG A 27 12.44 -0.78 0.85
N ILE A 28 12.89 -1.22 2.05
CA ILE A 28 13.26 -2.62 2.23
C ILE A 28 12.11 -3.51 1.78
N ASN A 29 12.44 -4.63 1.15
CA ASN A 29 11.48 -5.34 0.32
C ASN A 29 11.29 -6.82 0.72
N PRO A 30 10.90 -7.11 1.99
CA PRO A 30 10.59 -8.46 2.42
C PRO A 30 9.31 -8.98 1.79
N GLU A 31 9.20 -10.30 1.73
CA GLU A 31 7.99 -10.99 1.33
C GLU A 31 6.97 -11.05 2.48
N LEU A 32 5.74 -11.41 2.17
CA LEU A 32 4.74 -11.73 3.18
C LEU A 32 5.06 -13.04 3.90
N THR A 33 4.76 -13.10 5.19
CA THR A 33 4.70 -14.37 5.91
C THR A 33 3.45 -15.16 5.49
N GLN A 34 3.37 -16.45 5.86
CA GLN A 34 2.13 -17.21 5.67
C GLN A 34 0.94 -16.59 6.39
N LEU A 35 1.19 -15.97 7.54
CA LEU A 35 0.17 -15.22 8.28
C LEU A 35 -0.29 -14.00 7.47
N GLY A 36 0.66 -13.24 6.89
CA GLY A 36 0.36 -12.09 6.04
C GLY A 36 -0.54 -12.45 4.86
N TRP A 37 -0.26 -13.56 4.18
CA TRP A 37 -1.11 -14.07 3.10
C TRP A 37 -2.54 -14.40 3.58
N ARG A 38 -2.68 -15.06 4.75
CA ARG A 38 -4.00 -15.37 5.32
C ARG A 38 -4.77 -14.12 5.71
N GLN A 39 -4.09 -13.14 6.33
CA GLN A 39 -4.70 -11.86 6.71
C GLN A 39 -5.29 -11.14 5.51
N MET A 40 -4.54 -11.04 4.40
CA MET A 40 -5.00 -10.35 3.20
C MET A 40 -6.17 -11.10 2.52
N LYS A 41 -6.12 -12.43 2.42
CA LYS A 41 -7.25 -13.20 1.87
C LYS A 41 -8.52 -13.02 2.71
N ALA A 42 -8.40 -13.08 4.03
CA ALA A 42 -9.53 -12.87 4.94
C ALA A 42 -10.13 -11.47 4.82
N ALA A 43 -9.29 -10.44 4.68
CA ALA A 43 -9.74 -9.05 4.54
C ALA A 43 -10.63 -8.79 3.32
N ILE A 44 -10.49 -9.58 2.27
CA ILE A 44 -11.27 -9.46 1.03
C ILE A 44 -12.20 -10.65 0.79
N ASN A 45 -12.47 -11.43 1.84
CA ASN A 45 -13.43 -12.55 1.82
C ASN A 45 -13.11 -13.64 0.78
N LEU A 46 -11.84 -14.01 0.63
CA LEU A 46 -11.40 -15.17 -0.14
C LEU A 46 -11.19 -16.38 0.77
N ASP A 47 -11.56 -17.55 0.28
CA ASP A 47 -11.24 -18.81 0.96
C ASP A 47 -9.77 -19.23 0.78
N ALA A 48 -9.41 -20.39 1.35
CA ALA A 48 -8.05 -20.92 1.22
C ALA A 48 -7.67 -21.22 -0.24
N ALA A 49 -8.63 -21.56 -1.09
CA ALA A 49 -8.45 -21.86 -2.50
C ALA A 49 -8.59 -20.63 -3.41
N TRP A 50 -8.53 -19.42 -2.86
CA TRP A 50 -8.68 -18.14 -3.56
C TRP A 50 -10.06 -17.90 -4.21
N LYS A 51 -11.07 -18.66 -3.80
CA LYS A 51 -12.41 -18.48 -4.32
C LYS A 51 -13.12 -17.31 -3.63
N PRO A 52 -13.71 -16.39 -4.41
CA PRO A 52 -14.49 -15.32 -3.85
C PRO A 52 -15.78 -15.80 -3.22
N SER A 53 -16.16 -15.20 -2.10
CA SER A 53 -17.48 -15.37 -1.48
C SER A 53 -18.49 -14.39 -2.10
N VAL A 54 -19.75 -14.50 -1.70
CA VAL A 54 -20.80 -13.54 -2.12
C VAL A 54 -20.53 -12.11 -1.65
N SER A 55 -19.73 -11.94 -0.61
CA SER A 55 -19.34 -10.64 -0.07
C SER A 55 -18.03 -10.10 -0.64
N THR A 56 -17.33 -10.86 -1.50
CA THR A 56 -16.13 -10.36 -2.18
C THR A 56 -16.54 -9.31 -3.21
N PRO A 57 -15.96 -8.10 -3.18
CA PRO A 57 -16.27 -7.07 -4.18
C PRO A 57 -15.93 -7.52 -5.59
N LYS A 58 -16.69 -7.04 -6.58
CA LYS A 58 -16.46 -7.33 -7.99
C LYS A 58 -15.57 -6.23 -8.60
N TRP A 59 -14.29 -6.31 -8.37
CA TRP A 59 -13.34 -5.37 -8.96
C TRP A 59 -13.25 -5.50 -10.48
N THR A 60 -12.95 -4.40 -11.14
CA THR A 60 -12.69 -4.31 -12.57
C THR A 60 -11.20 -4.39 -12.89
N GLN A 61 -10.35 -3.99 -11.94
CA GLN A 61 -8.89 -4.08 -12.04
C GLN A 61 -8.22 -4.01 -10.67
N ILE A 62 -6.95 -4.38 -10.64
CA ILE A 62 -6.09 -4.30 -9.47
C ILE A 62 -4.93 -3.35 -9.76
N ILE A 63 -4.66 -2.45 -8.83
CA ILE A 63 -3.47 -1.58 -8.83
C ILE A 63 -2.64 -1.96 -7.62
N THR A 64 -1.32 -2.03 -7.75
CA THR A 64 -0.45 -2.43 -6.65
C THR A 64 0.82 -1.62 -6.57
N SER A 65 1.28 -1.40 -5.34
CA SER A 65 2.66 -1.01 -5.08
C SER A 65 3.63 -2.07 -5.65
N PRO A 66 4.81 -1.68 -6.14
CA PRO A 66 5.83 -2.62 -6.61
C PRO A 66 6.52 -3.41 -5.50
N LEU A 67 6.36 -3.01 -4.22
CA LEU A 67 6.97 -3.72 -3.10
C LEU A 67 6.42 -5.14 -2.97
N LYS A 68 7.29 -6.14 -2.78
CA LYS A 68 6.94 -7.57 -2.79
C LYS A 68 5.73 -7.89 -1.92
N ARG A 69 5.67 -7.33 -0.71
CA ARG A 69 4.57 -7.52 0.25
C ARG A 69 3.19 -7.10 -0.26
N CYS A 70 3.16 -6.26 -1.29
CA CYS A 70 1.94 -5.84 -1.97
C CYS A 70 1.81 -6.53 -3.34
N HIS A 71 2.87 -6.44 -4.15
CA HIS A 71 2.87 -6.89 -5.54
C HIS A 71 2.59 -8.39 -5.67
N GLN A 72 3.21 -9.22 -4.84
CA GLN A 72 3.01 -10.67 -4.93
C GLN A 72 1.55 -11.06 -4.67
N PHE A 73 0.91 -10.43 -3.70
CA PHE A 73 -0.51 -10.65 -3.43
C PHE A 73 -1.39 -10.14 -4.58
N GLY A 74 -1.16 -8.89 -5.03
CA GLY A 74 -1.90 -8.30 -6.14
C GLY A 74 -1.79 -9.12 -7.43
N LYS A 75 -0.58 -9.62 -7.74
CA LYS A 75 -0.33 -10.49 -8.90
C LYS A 75 -1.09 -11.81 -8.79
N ARG A 76 -1.00 -12.48 -7.64
CA ARG A 76 -1.73 -13.74 -7.42
C ARG A 76 -3.24 -13.53 -7.53
N LEU A 77 -3.76 -12.48 -6.92
CA LEU A 77 -5.17 -12.16 -6.99
C LEU A 77 -5.63 -11.86 -8.42
N SER A 78 -4.83 -11.10 -9.18
CA SER A 78 -5.07 -10.81 -10.59
C SER A 78 -5.19 -12.08 -11.42
N ASP A 79 -4.27 -13.03 -11.21
CA ASP A 79 -4.29 -14.31 -11.93
C ASP A 79 -5.51 -15.16 -11.57
N GLU A 80 -5.88 -15.23 -10.29
CA GLU A 80 -7.02 -16.05 -9.82
C GLU A 80 -8.37 -15.48 -10.27
N LEU A 81 -8.49 -14.15 -10.34
CA LEU A 81 -9.75 -13.50 -10.73
C LEU A 81 -9.82 -13.14 -12.23
N GLY A 82 -8.74 -13.33 -12.99
CA GLY A 82 -8.66 -12.94 -14.40
C GLY A 82 -8.76 -11.43 -14.62
N LEU A 83 -8.26 -10.63 -13.67
CA LEU A 83 -8.30 -9.16 -13.72
C LEU A 83 -6.98 -8.58 -14.20
N SER A 84 -7.02 -7.40 -14.82
CA SER A 84 -5.80 -6.66 -15.15
C SER A 84 -5.08 -6.20 -13.89
N LEU A 85 -3.74 -6.24 -13.92
CA LEU A 85 -2.88 -5.71 -12.87
C LEU A 85 -2.09 -4.52 -13.39
N LYS A 86 -2.16 -3.42 -12.66
CA LYS A 86 -1.30 -2.26 -12.89
C LYS A 86 -0.34 -2.08 -11.71
N VAL A 87 0.95 -1.96 -11.99
CA VAL A 87 1.97 -1.72 -10.96
C VAL A 87 2.35 -0.24 -11.03
N GLU A 88 2.12 0.48 -9.93
CA GLU A 88 2.39 1.91 -9.85
C GLU A 88 3.45 2.21 -8.80
N GLN A 89 4.52 2.87 -9.24
CA GLN A 89 5.69 3.15 -8.41
C GLN A 89 5.36 4.10 -7.25
N ASP A 90 4.45 5.02 -7.47
CA ASP A 90 4.10 6.04 -6.48
C ASP A 90 3.21 5.52 -5.35
N TRP A 91 2.70 4.27 -5.41
CA TRP A 91 2.07 3.57 -4.28
C TRP A 91 3.06 2.92 -3.31
N GLN A 92 4.36 3.14 -3.47
CA GLN A 92 5.34 2.65 -2.49
C GLN A 92 5.19 3.35 -1.15
N GLU A 93 5.58 2.66 -0.07
CA GLU A 93 5.74 3.25 1.25
C GLU A 93 6.73 4.42 1.20
N ILE A 94 6.66 5.32 2.17
CA ILE A 94 7.64 6.40 2.33
C ILE A 94 9.05 5.81 2.40
N ASP A 95 10.01 6.49 1.77
CA ASP A 95 11.42 6.14 1.90
C ASP A 95 11.95 6.65 3.24
N TYR A 96 12.21 5.73 4.15
CA TYR A 96 12.75 6.06 5.47
C TYR A 96 14.27 6.29 5.48
N GLY A 97 14.96 6.19 4.32
CA GLY A 97 16.40 6.47 4.20
C GLY A 97 17.21 5.68 5.21
N ASP A 98 18.01 6.38 6.02
CA ASP A 98 18.90 5.75 7.02
C ASP A 98 18.14 5.00 8.14
N TRP A 99 16.85 5.26 8.29
CA TRP A 99 16.02 4.56 9.28
C TRP A 99 15.39 3.27 8.74
N ASP A 100 15.44 3.05 7.43
CA ASP A 100 14.80 1.89 6.82
C ASP A 100 15.47 0.59 7.27
N GLY A 101 14.69 -0.38 7.72
CA GLY A 101 15.17 -1.64 8.26
C GLY A 101 15.60 -1.61 9.72
N MET A 102 15.59 -0.47 10.39
CA MET A 102 15.92 -0.40 11.81
C MET A 102 14.89 -1.14 12.67
N PRO A 103 15.33 -1.88 13.71
CA PRO A 103 14.44 -2.30 14.79
C PRO A 103 13.67 -1.10 15.36
N ILE A 104 12.39 -1.26 15.65
CA ILE A 104 11.53 -0.14 16.07
C ILE A 104 12.07 0.57 17.34
N ASN A 105 12.66 -0.19 18.27
CA ASN A 105 13.26 0.38 19.47
C ASN A 105 14.51 1.25 19.18
N GLU A 106 15.29 0.89 18.17
CA GLU A 106 16.46 1.67 17.72
C GLU A 106 16.03 2.90 16.92
N TRP A 107 15.05 2.73 16.01
CA TRP A 107 14.47 3.86 15.29
C TRP A 107 13.92 4.94 16.24
N ARG A 108 13.20 4.55 17.30
CA ARG A 108 12.67 5.50 18.28
C ARG A 108 13.78 6.34 18.94
N LYS A 109 14.95 5.75 19.15
CA LYS A 109 16.12 6.47 19.66
C LYS A 109 16.73 7.38 18.60
N ALA A 110 16.93 6.88 17.39
CA ALA A 110 17.50 7.64 16.28
C ALA A 110 16.61 8.83 15.87
N ALA A 111 15.30 8.66 15.88
CA ALA A 111 14.33 9.69 15.53
C ALA A 111 13.95 10.62 16.70
N ALA A 112 14.48 10.42 17.91
CA ALA A 112 14.03 11.10 19.12
C ALA A 112 14.02 12.64 19.01
N SER A 113 14.99 13.23 18.34
CA SER A 113 15.08 14.69 18.12
C SER A 113 13.95 15.24 17.25
N GLN A 114 13.44 14.44 16.31
CA GLN A 114 12.35 14.82 15.41
C GLN A 114 10.98 14.34 15.93
N PHE A 115 10.96 13.34 16.81
CA PHE A 115 9.74 12.66 17.24
C PHE A 115 8.70 13.62 17.81
N LYS A 116 9.11 14.57 18.64
CA LYS A 116 8.21 15.57 19.24
C LYS A 116 7.53 16.45 18.19
N ALA A 117 8.20 16.73 17.09
CA ALA A 117 7.65 17.54 16.01
C ALA A 117 6.66 16.72 15.17
N PHE A 118 7.08 15.57 14.61
CA PHE A 118 6.22 14.81 13.72
C PHE A 118 5.12 14.03 14.44
N SER A 119 5.21 13.78 15.75
CA SER A 119 4.09 13.25 16.53
C SER A 119 2.91 14.22 16.65
N LYS A 120 3.17 15.52 16.48
CA LYS A 120 2.15 16.57 16.46
C LYS A 120 1.69 16.91 15.06
N ASP A 121 2.63 16.91 14.11
CA ASP A 121 2.39 17.24 12.71
C ASP A 121 3.30 16.39 11.82
N LEU A 122 2.72 15.44 11.09
CA LEU A 122 3.46 14.55 10.19
C LEU A 122 4.23 15.30 9.11
N SER A 123 3.89 16.55 8.79
CA SER A 123 4.66 17.36 7.83
C SER A 123 6.10 17.60 8.26
N ALA A 124 6.38 17.45 9.56
CA ALA A 124 7.73 17.55 10.11
C ALA A 124 8.57 16.26 9.97
N LEU A 125 7.97 15.15 9.50
CA LEU A 125 8.70 13.90 9.28
C LEU A 125 9.64 14.05 8.08
N ASN A 126 10.94 13.95 8.34
CA ASN A 126 11.97 14.06 7.32
C ASN A 126 13.13 13.09 7.63
N PRO A 127 13.00 11.82 7.21
CA PRO A 127 14.04 10.82 7.43
C PRO A 127 15.37 11.21 6.79
N PRO A 128 16.51 11.02 7.46
CA PRO A 128 17.82 11.29 6.88
C PRO A 128 18.05 10.46 5.61
N ASN A 129 18.49 11.09 4.53
CA ASN A 129 18.70 10.47 3.21
C ASN A 129 17.47 9.73 2.65
N GLY A 130 16.28 10.08 3.17
CA GLY A 130 15.02 9.50 2.75
C GLY A 130 14.07 10.53 2.10
N GLU A 131 12.79 10.20 2.09
CA GLU A 131 11.73 11.02 1.52
C GLU A 131 11.04 11.83 2.63
N SER A 132 10.91 13.15 2.47
CA SER A 132 10.10 13.93 3.40
C SER A 132 8.61 13.56 3.29
N TYR A 133 7.86 13.69 4.37
CA TYR A 133 6.41 13.44 4.34
C TYR A 133 5.68 14.28 3.29
N LEU A 134 6.12 15.51 3.05
CA LEU A 134 5.49 16.37 2.04
C LEU A 134 5.69 15.85 0.62
N VAL A 135 6.86 15.30 0.30
CA VAL A 135 7.13 14.64 -0.99
C VAL A 135 6.30 13.37 -1.12
N PHE A 136 6.30 12.54 -0.09
CA PHE A 136 5.44 11.34 -0.02
C PHE A 136 3.97 11.69 -0.25
N LYS A 137 3.42 12.63 0.51
CA LYS A 137 2.04 13.08 0.39
C LYS A 137 1.72 13.54 -1.03
N LYS A 138 2.62 14.32 -1.65
CA LYS A 138 2.41 14.86 -3.00
C LYS A 138 2.27 13.75 -4.04
N ARG A 139 3.13 12.70 -3.99
CA ARG A 139 3.05 11.60 -4.96
C ARG A 139 1.81 10.72 -4.73
N ILE A 140 1.42 10.48 -3.47
CA ILE A 140 0.19 9.73 -3.16
C ILE A 140 -1.06 10.51 -3.64
N LEU A 141 -1.12 11.82 -3.41
CA LEU A 141 -2.24 12.64 -3.90
C LEU A 141 -2.34 12.61 -5.43
N ARG A 142 -1.21 12.63 -6.15
CA ARG A 142 -1.19 12.47 -7.61
C ARG A 142 -1.76 11.12 -8.03
N GLU A 143 -1.41 10.04 -7.34
CA GLU A 143 -1.98 8.73 -7.64
C GLU A 143 -3.50 8.66 -7.36
N LEU A 144 -3.97 9.30 -6.29
CA LEU A 144 -5.41 9.43 -6.04
C LEU A 144 -6.12 10.23 -7.14
N GLU A 145 -5.48 11.28 -7.66
CA GLU A 145 -6.01 12.03 -8.81
C GLU A 145 -6.05 11.18 -10.09
N ASN A 146 -5.02 10.36 -10.34
CA ASN A 146 -4.97 9.44 -11.48
C ASN A 146 -6.13 8.41 -11.45
N LEU A 147 -6.60 8.01 -10.27
CA LEU A 147 -7.78 7.13 -10.15
C LEU A 147 -9.04 7.77 -10.74
N LEU A 148 -9.15 9.09 -10.72
CA LEU A 148 -10.30 9.80 -11.29
C LEU A 148 -10.35 9.73 -12.82
N ASP A 149 -9.26 9.36 -13.47
CA ASP A 149 -9.20 9.20 -14.93
C ASP A 149 -9.65 7.81 -15.41
N LEU A 150 -9.88 6.87 -14.48
CA LEU A 150 -10.39 5.54 -14.79
C LEU A 150 -11.79 5.62 -15.43
N PRO A 151 -12.24 4.61 -16.21
CA PRO A 151 -13.57 4.58 -16.81
C PRO A 151 -14.68 4.73 -15.76
N ASP A 152 -15.84 5.27 -16.18
CA ASP A 152 -17.03 5.31 -15.32
C ASP A 152 -17.42 3.90 -14.84
N LYS A 153 -17.92 3.82 -13.60
CA LYS A 153 -18.30 2.56 -12.93
C LYS A 153 -17.12 1.59 -12.68
N SER A 154 -15.88 2.08 -12.74
CA SER A 154 -14.75 1.29 -12.29
C SER A 154 -14.86 0.98 -10.80
N HIS A 155 -14.57 -0.25 -10.42
CA HIS A 155 -14.36 -0.68 -9.04
C HIS A 155 -12.95 -1.26 -8.93
N VAL A 156 -12.08 -0.57 -8.24
CA VAL A 156 -10.64 -0.85 -8.24
C VAL A 156 -10.18 -1.27 -6.86
N LEU A 157 -9.35 -2.32 -6.81
CA LEU A 157 -8.60 -2.66 -5.59
C LEU A 157 -7.18 -2.11 -5.69
N VAL A 158 -6.79 -1.28 -4.73
CA VAL A 158 -5.42 -0.80 -4.56
C VAL A 158 -4.76 -1.59 -3.43
N VAL A 159 -3.65 -2.27 -3.74
CA VAL A 159 -2.86 -3.06 -2.79
C VAL A 159 -1.62 -2.26 -2.40
N THR A 160 -1.52 -1.82 -1.13
CA THR A 160 -0.48 -0.90 -0.63
C THR A 160 -0.01 -1.24 0.79
#